data_2c82d1e847d358efbbb6ab8c353c6d39
#
_entry.id   2c82d1e847d358efbbb6ab8c353c6d39
#
_cell.length_a   1.000
_cell.length_b   1.000
_cell.length_c   1.000
_cell.angle_alpha   90.00
_cell.angle_beta   90.00
_cell.angle_gamma   90.00
#
_symmetry.space_group_name_H-M   'P 1'
#
loop_
_entity.id
_entity.type
_entity.pdbx_description
1 polymer ?
#
loop_
_entity_poly.entity_id
_entity_poly.type
_entity_poly.pdbx_seq_one_letter_code
_entity_poly.pdbx_strand_id
1 'polypeptide(L)'
;MTTAENIRQPGGAFAALTSRSYRIYISGQSLANMGSWMQSIAQDWLIFELTHSSTAVGVTMALQFLPMLLLGLHAGAVADRLSKRRILLITQSLNATATLALAVITISGAVRAADVYAFALVSGLIFAFDVPARQAFVTEVVSEGKLRAAISLNAAVFQATRLIGPAIASVLIATAGTGWVFALNAACYLGPTIGLLLLRPADLQPAPLAPKARSSVLAAARYLRGRPDVCWTIFLVGMLGTFGLNFPIVLTAMAKSAFGGNASTYGLFNIVLGVGSAAGAVLAGAGTRPGTRAIVTTAAIFGILQATAALAPDLATFLVLLIAMGFVNLVCQAMANASVQLAVDPEIRGRVMGLYMLVFIGGTPIGAPIIGAVTTHYGARTGMLVCGVIPALGAAVMAVAVARKTRQQKLARPLPASWELLESVNWDTPVDDPLPRTC
;
A
#
# COMPACT_ATOMS: atom_id res chain seq x y z
N MET A 1 -26.27 33.42 -26.22
CA MET A 1 -26.95 33.03 -24.97
C MET A 1 -27.14 31.53 -24.99
N THR A 2 -26.16 30.80 -24.51
CA THR A 2 -26.22 29.36 -24.35
C THR A 2 -26.12 29.09 -22.85
N THR A 3 -27.26 28.72 -22.30
CA THR A 3 -27.47 28.33 -20.90
C THR A 3 -26.56 27.17 -20.53
N ALA A 4 -25.57 27.45 -19.72
CA ALA A 4 -24.81 26.44 -19.02
C ALA A 4 -25.75 25.71 -18.04
N GLU A 5 -26.28 24.59 -18.47
CA GLU A 5 -27.00 23.64 -17.61
C GLU A 5 -25.99 23.06 -16.60
N ASN A 6 -26.03 23.62 -15.42
CA ASN A 6 -25.28 23.23 -14.27
C ASN A 6 -25.86 21.90 -13.79
N ILE A 7 -25.47 20.77 -14.43
CA ILE A 7 -25.83 19.43 -14.01
C ILE A 7 -25.11 19.20 -12.67
N ARG A 8 -25.78 19.54 -11.58
CA ARG A 8 -25.48 19.03 -10.24
C ARG A 8 -25.63 17.51 -10.28
N GLN A 9 -24.53 16.82 -10.59
CA GLN A 9 -24.48 15.37 -10.40
C GLN A 9 -24.58 15.10 -8.88
N PRO A 10 -25.45 14.19 -8.45
CA PRO A 10 -25.49 13.72 -7.07
C PRO A 10 -24.20 12.94 -6.80
N GLY A 11 -23.17 13.64 -6.34
CA GLY A 11 -21.83 13.11 -6.09
C GLY A 11 -21.75 12.37 -4.75
N GLY A 12 -22.63 11.41 -4.50
CA GLY A 12 -22.49 10.51 -3.36
C GLY A 12 -21.45 9.41 -3.64
N ALA A 13 -20.76 8.93 -2.59
CA ALA A 13 -19.82 7.81 -2.67
C ALA A 13 -20.40 6.57 -3.36
N PHE A 14 -21.73 6.41 -3.37
CA PHE A 14 -22.47 5.31 -3.98
C PHE A 14 -22.94 5.57 -5.43
N ALA A 15 -22.62 6.72 -6.02
CA ALA A 15 -23.05 7.05 -7.38
C ALA A 15 -22.59 6.02 -8.43
N ALA A 16 -21.45 5.36 -8.21
CA ALA A 16 -20.96 4.31 -9.08
C ALA A 16 -21.89 3.06 -9.12
N LEU A 17 -22.60 2.77 -8.03
CA LEU A 17 -23.50 1.63 -7.93
C LEU A 17 -24.79 1.79 -8.80
N THR A 18 -25.05 2.95 -9.35
CA THR A 18 -26.14 3.13 -10.32
C THR A 18 -25.84 2.44 -11.66
N SER A 19 -24.55 2.19 -11.97
CA SER A 19 -24.14 1.40 -13.15
C SER A 19 -24.30 -0.10 -12.88
N ARG A 20 -25.06 -0.79 -13.74
CA ARG A 20 -25.22 -2.26 -13.69
C ARG A 20 -23.85 -2.95 -13.85
N SER A 21 -23.07 -2.52 -14.82
CA SER A 21 -21.76 -3.11 -15.12
C SER A 21 -20.82 -2.96 -13.93
N TYR A 22 -20.82 -1.81 -13.26
CA TYR A 22 -20.01 -1.61 -12.07
C TYR A 22 -20.45 -2.47 -10.88
N ARG A 23 -21.77 -2.64 -10.66
CA ARG A 23 -22.28 -3.53 -9.60
C ARG A 23 -21.81 -4.97 -9.79
N ILE A 24 -21.92 -5.49 -11.01
CA ILE A 24 -21.46 -6.85 -11.34
C ILE A 24 -19.94 -6.95 -11.10
N TYR A 25 -19.18 -5.98 -11.56
CA TYR A 25 -17.73 -5.95 -11.38
C TYR A 25 -17.32 -5.91 -9.91
N ILE A 26 -17.87 -4.96 -9.14
CA ILE A 26 -17.44 -4.76 -7.74
C ILE A 26 -17.84 -5.93 -6.84
N SER A 27 -19.00 -6.56 -7.06
CA SER A 27 -19.41 -7.73 -6.29
C SER A 27 -18.47 -8.93 -6.53
N GLY A 28 -18.13 -9.22 -7.78
CA GLY A 28 -17.13 -10.25 -8.10
C GLY A 28 -15.75 -9.92 -7.51
N GLN A 29 -15.31 -8.67 -7.66
CA GLN A 29 -14.03 -8.21 -7.14
C GLN A 29 -13.95 -8.26 -5.59
N SER A 30 -15.07 -8.02 -4.91
CA SER A 30 -15.15 -8.14 -3.44
C SER A 30 -14.88 -9.57 -2.98
N LEU A 31 -15.47 -10.57 -3.69
CA LEU A 31 -15.23 -11.98 -3.41
C LEU A 31 -13.76 -12.38 -3.63
N ALA A 32 -13.17 -11.97 -4.76
CA ALA A 32 -11.77 -12.26 -5.05
C ALA A 32 -10.82 -11.60 -4.05
N ASN A 33 -11.06 -10.34 -3.67
CA ASN A 33 -10.25 -9.65 -2.67
C ASN A 33 -10.35 -10.35 -1.30
N MET A 34 -11.54 -10.74 -0.89
CA MET A 34 -11.75 -11.47 0.37
C MET A 34 -10.99 -12.80 0.35
N GLY A 35 -11.16 -13.60 -0.72
CA GLY A 35 -10.45 -14.85 -0.90
C GLY A 35 -8.93 -14.67 -0.92
N SER A 36 -8.42 -13.63 -1.57
CA SER A 36 -6.98 -13.34 -1.61
C SER A 36 -6.40 -13.01 -0.22
N TRP A 37 -7.13 -12.26 0.63
CA TRP A 37 -6.71 -12.01 2.00
C TRP A 37 -6.76 -13.28 2.87
N MET A 38 -7.77 -14.10 2.67
CA MET A 38 -7.85 -15.42 3.34
C MET A 38 -6.66 -16.29 2.95
N GLN A 39 -6.37 -16.38 1.65
CA GLN A 39 -5.25 -17.15 1.11
C GLN A 39 -3.91 -16.68 1.67
N SER A 40 -3.67 -15.37 1.75
CA SER A 40 -2.43 -14.83 2.29
C SER A 40 -2.16 -15.35 3.70
N ILE A 41 -3.16 -15.31 4.58
CA ILE A 41 -3.05 -15.83 5.96
C ILE A 41 -2.75 -17.33 5.96
N ALA A 42 -3.50 -18.11 5.15
CA ALA A 42 -3.33 -19.55 5.08
C ALA A 42 -1.96 -19.96 4.49
N GLN A 43 -1.48 -19.25 3.48
CA GLN A 43 -0.19 -19.51 2.83
C GLN A 43 0.98 -19.23 3.78
N ASP A 44 0.96 -18.07 4.47
CA ASP A 44 2.00 -17.70 5.42
C ASP A 44 2.08 -18.69 6.59
N TRP A 45 0.90 -19.09 7.10
CA TRP A 45 0.80 -20.07 8.17
C TRP A 45 1.25 -21.46 7.72
N LEU A 46 0.77 -21.92 6.55
CA LEU A 46 1.11 -23.24 6.00
C LEU A 46 2.61 -23.42 5.81
N ILE A 47 3.27 -22.46 5.15
CA ILE A 47 4.73 -22.57 4.92
C ILE A 47 5.50 -22.53 6.23
N PHE A 48 5.03 -21.76 7.22
CA PHE A 48 5.64 -21.75 8.54
C PHE A 48 5.45 -23.08 9.27
N GLU A 49 4.26 -23.69 9.21
CA GLU A 49 4.02 -25.05 9.79
C GLU A 49 4.87 -26.14 9.15
N LEU A 50 5.01 -26.12 7.82
CA LEU A 50 5.79 -27.12 7.09
C LEU A 50 7.29 -27.01 7.36
N THR A 51 7.82 -25.83 7.64
CA THR A 51 9.26 -25.59 7.69
C THR A 51 9.76 -25.16 9.07
N HIS A 52 8.89 -24.72 9.95
CA HIS A 52 9.22 -24.06 11.22
C HIS A 52 10.22 -22.90 11.07
N SER A 53 10.21 -22.24 9.90
CA SER A 53 11.19 -21.22 9.51
C SER A 53 10.53 -19.95 9.01
N SER A 54 10.83 -18.83 9.67
CA SER A 54 10.45 -17.50 9.19
C SER A 54 11.17 -17.11 7.90
N THR A 55 12.35 -17.67 7.64
CA THR A 55 13.06 -17.52 6.35
C THR A 55 12.21 -18.07 5.22
N ALA A 56 11.54 -19.21 5.42
CA ALA A 56 10.66 -19.81 4.41
C ALA A 56 9.47 -18.91 4.08
N VAL A 57 8.87 -18.25 5.07
CA VAL A 57 7.83 -17.22 4.86
C VAL A 57 8.39 -16.06 4.03
N GLY A 58 9.59 -15.58 4.38
CA GLY A 58 10.28 -14.51 3.66
C GLY A 58 10.59 -14.86 2.20
N VAL A 59 11.03 -16.09 1.93
CA VAL A 59 11.26 -16.60 0.57
C VAL A 59 9.96 -16.70 -0.21
N THR A 60 8.87 -17.16 0.41
CA THR A 60 7.53 -17.20 -0.19
C THR A 60 7.07 -15.79 -0.64
N MET A 61 7.21 -14.81 0.24
CA MET A 61 6.92 -13.40 -0.10
C MET A 61 7.83 -12.89 -1.23
N ALA A 62 9.12 -13.21 -1.17
CA ALA A 62 10.04 -12.80 -2.23
C ALA A 62 9.62 -13.37 -3.59
N LEU A 63 9.32 -14.66 -3.67
CA LEU A 63 8.85 -15.32 -4.89
C LEU A 63 7.53 -14.73 -5.40
N GLN A 64 6.64 -14.33 -4.50
CA GLN A 64 5.35 -13.72 -4.87
C GLN A 64 5.50 -12.30 -5.46
N PHE A 65 6.42 -11.49 -4.94
CA PHE A 65 6.58 -10.11 -5.38
C PHE A 65 7.68 -9.91 -6.43
N LEU A 66 8.62 -10.85 -6.57
CA LEU A 66 9.70 -10.80 -7.55
C LEU A 66 9.22 -10.66 -9.00
N PRO A 67 8.18 -11.39 -9.47
CA PRO A 67 7.67 -11.21 -10.83
C PRO A 67 7.13 -9.80 -11.08
N MET A 68 6.48 -9.18 -10.10
CA MET A 68 6.01 -7.81 -10.23
C MET A 68 7.18 -6.81 -10.36
N LEU A 69 8.26 -7.03 -9.63
CA LEU A 69 9.47 -6.22 -9.73
C LEU A 69 10.12 -6.33 -11.11
N LEU A 70 10.24 -7.55 -11.65
CA LEU A 70 10.93 -7.82 -12.91
C LEU A 70 10.06 -7.52 -14.15
N LEU A 71 8.78 -7.86 -14.09
CA LEU A 71 7.87 -7.85 -15.24
C LEU A 71 6.83 -6.73 -15.20
N GLY A 72 6.67 -6.00 -14.07
CA GLY A 72 5.60 -5.03 -13.88
C GLY A 72 5.52 -3.96 -14.99
N LEU A 73 6.66 -3.47 -15.47
CA LEU A 73 6.70 -2.52 -16.60
C LEU A 73 6.24 -3.14 -17.92
N HIS A 74 6.64 -4.39 -18.19
CA HIS A 74 6.21 -5.14 -19.37
C HIS A 74 4.73 -5.50 -19.29
N ALA A 75 4.27 -5.93 -18.13
CA ALA A 75 2.88 -6.25 -17.87
C ALA A 75 1.95 -5.04 -18.05
N GLY A 76 2.38 -3.86 -17.59
CA GLY A 76 1.69 -2.60 -17.88
C GLY A 76 1.56 -2.34 -19.38
N ALA A 77 2.66 -2.47 -20.13
CA ALA A 77 2.64 -2.29 -21.58
C ALA A 77 1.77 -3.32 -22.32
N VAL A 78 1.67 -4.55 -21.82
CA VAL A 78 0.76 -5.58 -22.32
C VAL A 78 -0.71 -5.22 -22.02
N ALA A 79 -0.99 -4.76 -20.79
CA ALA A 79 -2.33 -4.32 -20.39
C ALA A 79 -2.82 -3.13 -21.23
N ASP A 80 -1.93 -2.23 -21.67
CA ASP A 80 -2.31 -1.11 -22.54
C ASP A 80 -2.66 -1.53 -23.98
N ARG A 81 -2.13 -2.67 -24.45
CA ARG A 81 -2.28 -3.14 -25.83
C ARG A 81 -3.38 -4.18 -26.04
N LEU A 82 -3.68 -4.95 -25.00
CA LEU A 82 -4.63 -6.05 -25.05
C LEU A 82 -5.95 -5.68 -24.36
N SER A 83 -7.01 -6.43 -24.69
CA SER A 83 -8.28 -6.30 -24.00
C SER A 83 -8.13 -6.64 -22.51
N LYS A 84 -8.34 -5.64 -21.63
CA LYS A 84 -8.25 -5.80 -20.18
C LYS A 84 -9.18 -6.91 -19.69
N ARG A 85 -10.41 -7.00 -20.26
CA ARG A 85 -11.35 -8.08 -19.96
C ARG A 85 -10.76 -9.47 -20.24
N ARG A 86 -10.05 -9.65 -21.37
CA ARG A 86 -9.42 -10.95 -21.71
C ARG A 86 -8.27 -11.26 -20.74
N ILE A 87 -7.41 -10.28 -20.45
CA ILE A 87 -6.33 -10.45 -19.45
C ILE A 87 -6.92 -10.88 -18.11
N LEU A 88 -7.93 -10.17 -17.62
CA LEU A 88 -8.57 -10.49 -16.35
C LEU A 88 -9.24 -11.88 -16.34
N LEU A 89 -9.91 -12.30 -17.41
CA LEU A 89 -10.47 -13.64 -17.50
C LEU A 89 -9.36 -14.71 -17.40
N ILE A 90 -8.24 -14.52 -18.10
CA ILE A 90 -7.12 -15.45 -18.05
C ILE A 90 -6.49 -15.47 -16.65
N THR A 91 -6.20 -14.31 -16.08
CA THR A 91 -5.54 -14.23 -14.76
C THR A 91 -6.41 -14.79 -13.64
N GLN A 92 -7.73 -14.52 -13.66
CA GLN A 92 -8.66 -15.05 -12.67
C GLN A 92 -8.81 -16.57 -12.79
N SER A 93 -8.90 -17.10 -14.02
CA SER A 93 -8.97 -18.56 -14.25
C SER A 93 -7.67 -19.26 -13.84
N LEU A 94 -6.52 -18.69 -14.15
CA LEU A 94 -5.23 -19.23 -13.73
C LEU A 94 -5.07 -19.19 -12.20
N ASN A 95 -5.46 -18.12 -11.53
CA ASN A 95 -5.47 -18.03 -10.08
C ASN A 95 -6.41 -19.09 -9.47
N ALA A 96 -7.63 -19.23 -9.99
CA ALA A 96 -8.57 -20.24 -9.53
C ALA A 96 -7.96 -21.66 -9.64
N THR A 97 -7.36 -21.98 -10.78
CA THR A 97 -6.76 -23.31 -11.05
C THR A 97 -5.54 -23.55 -10.14
N ALA A 98 -4.63 -22.57 -10.04
CA ALA A 98 -3.45 -22.71 -9.19
C ALA A 98 -3.83 -22.86 -7.71
N THR A 99 -4.79 -22.05 -7.25
CA THR A 99 -5.28 -22.11 -5.87
C THR A 99 -6.01 -23.43 -5.59
N LEU A 100 -6.81 -23.93 -6.55
CA LEU A 100 -7.47 -25.23 -6.42
C LEU A 100 -6.46 -26.37 -6.37
N ALA A 101 -5.41 -26.34 -7.20
CA ALA A 101 -4.34 -27.33 -7.16
C ALA A 101 -3.64 -27.35 -5.78
N LEU A 102 -3.30 -26.17 -5.23
CA LEU A 102 -2.73 -26.08 -3.89
C LEU A 102 -3.71 -26.59 -2.82
N ALA A 103 -5.01 -26.30 -2.96
CA ALA A 103 -6.04 -26.79 -2.04
C ALA A 103 -6.09 -28.32 -2.03
N VAL A 104 -6.14 -28.96 -3.19
CA VAL A 104 -6.19 -30.43 -3.33
C VAL A 104 -4.96 -31.08 -2.70
N ILE A 105 -3.76 -30.58 -3.02
CA ILE A 105 -2.51 -31.11 -2.48
C ILE A 105 -2.44 -30.91 -0.95
N THR A 106 -2.94 -29.78 -0.45
CA THR A 106 -2.95 -29.50 1.00
C THR A 106 -3.97 -30.38 1.73
N ILE A 107 -5.17 -30.54 1.20
CA ILE A 107 -6.22 -31.41 1.79
C ILE A 107 -5.81 -32.88 1.78
N SER A 108 -5.10 -33.32 0.74
CA SER A 108 -4.60 -34.70 0.66
C SER A 108 -3.43 -34.98 1.64
N GLY A 109 -2.90 -33.95 2.32
CA GLY A 109 -1.74 -34.09 3.22
C GLY A 109 -0.40 -34.26 2.51
N ALA A 110 -0.36 -34.18 1.16
CA ALA A 110 0.85 -34.40 0.38
C ALA A 110 1.66 -33.09 0.13
N VAL A 111 1.20 -31.95 0.65
CA VAL A 111 1.81 -30.64 0.43
C VAL A 111 3.24 -30.56 0.99
N ARG A 112 4.15 -29.99 0.20
CA ARG A 112 5.55 -29.73 0.56
C ARG A 112 5.84 -28.24 0.44
N ALA A 113 6.91 -27.78 1.10
CA ALA A 113 7.35 -26.39 0.98
C ALA A 113 7.61 -25.97 -0.48
N ALA A 114 8.12 -26.88 -1.32
CA ALA A 114 8.33 -26.63 -2.75
C ALA A 114 7.04 -26.28 -3.49
N ASP A 115 5.92 -26.91 -3.15
CA ASP A 115 4.61 -26.65 -3.77
C ASP A 115 4.12 -25.25 -3.42
N VAL A 116 4.32 -24.81 -2.17
CA VAL A 116 3.98 -23.45 -1.72
C VAL A 116 4.86 -22.41 -2.42
N TYR A 117 6.17 -22.68 -2.59
CA TYR A 117 7.07 -21.79 -3.32
C TYR A 117 6.69 -21.70 -4.81
N ALA A 118 6.40 -22.82 -5.45
CA ALA A 118 5.95 -22.84 -6.84
C ALA A 118 4.64 -22.06 -7.01
N PHE A 119 3.69 -22.27 -6.09
CA PHE A 119 2.43 -21.54 -6.07
C PHE A 119 2.66 -20.03 -5.86
N ALA A 120 3.53 -19.61 -4.95
CA ALA A 120 3.86 -18.20 -4.71
C ALA A 120 4.44 -17.54 -5.97
N LEU A 121 5.35 -18.21 -6.67
CA LEU A 121 5.93 -17.72 -7.91
C LEU A 121 4.88 -17.59 -9.03
N VAL A 122 4.04 -18.63 -9.23
CA VAL A 122 2.94 -18.61 -10.22
C VAL A 122 1.95 -17.51 -9.93
N SER A 123 1.50 -17.40 -8.67
CA SER A 123 0.59 -16.33 -8.24
C SER A 123 1.20 -14.95 -8.43
N GLY A 124 2.51 -14.80 -8.17
CA GLY A 124 3.24 -13.56 -8.41
C GLY A 124 3.31 -13.19 -9.90
N LEU A 125 3.53 -14.17 -10.79
CA LEU A 125 3.48 -13.97 -12.24
C LEU A 125 2.09 -13.51 -12.68
N ILE A 126 1.04 -14.16 -12.21
CA ILE A 126 -0.33 -13.79 -12.52
C ILE A 126 -0.64 -12.38 -12.00
N PHE A 127 -0.25 -12.08 -10.76
CA PHE A 127 -0.44 -10.77 -10.10
C PHE A 127 0.21 -9.63 -10.89
N ALA A 128 1.40 -9.85 -11.46
CA ALA A 128 2.10 -8.84 -12.25
C ALA A 128 1.29 -8.34 -13.45
N PHE A 129 0.49 -9.22 -14.10
CA PHE A 129 -0.37 -8.86 -15.22
C PHE A 129 -1.78 -8.44 -14.79
N ASP A 130 -2.30 -9.02 -13.72
CA ASP A 130 -3.65 -8.77 -13.22
C ASP A 130 -3.80 -7.32 -12.70
N VAL A 131 -2.83 -6.84 -11.91
CA VAL A 131 -2.92 -5.51 -11.26
C VAL A 131 -3.08 -4.37 -12.26
N PRO A 132 -2.20 -4.19 -13.27
CA PRO A 132 -2.35 -3.08 -14.21
C PRO A 132 -3.63 -3.23 -15.07
N ALA A 133 -3.98 -4.45 -15.48
CA ALA A 133 -5.21 -4.70 -16.24
C ALA A 133 -6.46 -4.33 -15.42
N ARG A 134 -6.50 -4.69 -14.13
CA ARG A 134 -7.59 -4.39 -13.22
C ARG A 134 -7.75 -2.90 -12.97
N GLN A 135 -6.66 -2.18 -12.74
CA GLN A 135 -6.69 -0.73 -12.55
C GLN A 135 -7.22 0.01 -13.79
N ALA A 136 -6.77 -0.41 -14.97
CA ALA A 136 -7.25 0.15 -16.23
C ALA A 136 -8.71 -0.24 -16.54
N PHE A 137 -9.15 -1.44 -16.15
CA PHE A 137 -10.51 -1.92 -16.44
C PHE A 137 -11.60 -1.13 -15.70
N VAL A 138 -11.32 -0.58 -14.53
CA VAL A 138 -12.27 0.26 -13.79
C VAL A 138 -12.74 1.44 -14.64
N THR A 139 -11.87 2.04 -15.45
CA THR A 139 -12.22 3.16 -16.33
C THR A 139 -13.10 2.74 -17.52
N GLU A 140 -13.07 1.45 -17.92
CA GLU A 140 -13.91 0.92 -18.97
C GLU A 140 -15.33 0.56 -18.49
N VAL A 141 -15.51 0.31 -17.18
CA VAL A 141 -16.78 -0.14 -16.57
C VAL A 141 -17.64 1.03 -16.08
N VAL A 142 -17.02 2.19 -15.85
CA VAL A 142 -17.69 3.35 -15.24
C VAL A 142 -17.50 4.59 -16.11
N SER A 143 -18.57 5.38 -16.29
CA SER A 143 -18.49 6.68 -16.98
C SER A 143 -17.59 7.65 -16.21
N GLU A 144 -16.94 8.59 -16.92
CA GLU A 144 -15.99 9.56 -16.36
C GLU A 144 -16.52 10.31 -15.13
N GLY A 145 -17.79 10.74 -15.16
CA GLY A 145 -18.43 11.43 -14.04
C GLY A 145 -18.58 10.61 -12.76
N LYS A 146 -18.52 9.26 -12.85
CA LYS A 146 -18.65 8.34 -11.70
C LYS A 146 -17.32 7.70 -11.28
N LEU A 147 -16.25 7.96 -12.01
CA LEU A 147 -14.95 7.32 -11.79
C LEU A 147 -14.39 7.57 -10.38
N ARG A 148 -14.51 8.80 -9.87
CA ARG A 148 -14.07 9.13 -8.50
C ARG A 148 -14.82 8.30 -7.45
N ALA A 149 -16.14 8.16 -7.59
CA ALA A 149 -16.96 7.34 -6.69
C ALA A 149 -16.58 5.86 -6.77
N ALA A 150 -16.30 5.34 -7.99
CA ALA A 150 -15.85 3.97 -8.19
C ALA A 150 -14.50 3.70 -7.52
N ILE A 151 -13.52 4.58 -7.67
CA ILE A 151 -12.20 4.47 -7.03
C ILE A 151 -12.34 4.45 -5.50
N SER A 152 -13.14 5.37 -4.94
CA SER A 152 -13.39 5.43 -3.49
C SER A 152 -14.06 4.18 -2.97
N LEU A 153 -15.06 3.65 -3.69
CA LEU A 153 -15.77 2.44 -3.29
C LEU A 153 -14.87 1.19 -3.40
N ASN A 154 -14.05 1.09 -4.46
CA ASN A 154 -13.03 0.04 -4.56
C ASN A 154 -12.06 0.05 -3.38
N ALA A 155 -11.58 1.23 -2.97
CA ALA A 155 -10.70 1.36 -1.82
C ALA A 155 -11.40 0.95 -0.52
N ALA A 156 -12.67 1.33 -0.33
CA ALA A 156 -13.46 0.95 0.84
C ALA A 156 -13.69 -0.58 0.89
N VAL A 157 -14.06 -1.19 -0.24
CA VAL A 157 -14.23 -2.64 -0.35
C VAL A 157 -12.92 -3.37 -0.07
N PHE A 158 -11.80 -2.90 -0.62
CA PHE A 158 -10.48 -3.48 -0.36
C PHE A 158 -10.13 -3.46 1.13
N GLN A 159 -10.39 -2.34 1.83
CA GLN A 159 -10.15 -2.24 3.26
C GLN A 159 -11.09 -3.14 4.09
N ALA A 160 -12.37 -3.23 3.70
CA ALA A 160 -13.33 -4.12 4.36
C ALA A 160 -12.93 -5.60 4.20
N THR A 161 -12.54 -6.02 2.99
CA THR A 161 -12.11 -7.40 2.72
C THR A 161 -10.78 -7.73 3.41
N ARG A 162 -9.88 -6.76 3.56
CA ARG A 162 -8.65 -6.90 4.34
C ARG A 162 -8.91 -7.19 5.82
N LEU A 163 -10.03 -6.72 6.36
CA LEU A 163 -10.41 -6.97 7.74
C LEU A 163 -11.17 -8.31 7.89
N ILE A 164 -12.12 -8.56 6.98
CA ILE A 164 -13.00 -9.73 7.04
C ILE A 164 -12.25 -11.00 6.64
N GLY A 165 -11.40 -10.94 5.60
CA GLY A 165 -10.67 -12.11 5.08
C GLY A 165 -9.86 -12.86 6.14
N PRO A 166 -8.96 -12.21 6.88
CA PRO A 166 -8.21 -12.85 7.97
C PRO A 166 -9.09 -13.45 9.05
N ALA A 167 -10.23 -12.82 9.37
CA ALA A 167 -11.18 -13.35 10.37
C ALA A 167 -11.76 -14.70 9.92
N ILE A 168 -12.25 -14.76 8.68
CA ILE A 168 -12.78 -16.00 8.10
C ILE A 168 -11.68 -17.06 7.99
N ALA A 169 -10.50 -16.68 7.50
CA ALA A 169 -9.37 -17.58 7.38
C ALA A 169 -8.99 -18.21 8.71
N SER A 170 -8.91 -17.41 9.79
CA SER A 170 -8.53 -17.88 11.12
C SER A 170 -9.50 -18.93 11.66
N VAL A 171 -10.81 -18.71 11.52
CA VAL A 171 -11.84 -19.67 11.92
C VAL A 171 -11.74 -20.93 11.07
N LEU A 172 -11.62 -20.79 9.74
CA LEU A 172 -11.59 -21.92 8.84
C LEU A 172 -10.33 -22.78 9.02
N ILE A 173 -9.17 -22.14 9.24
CA ILE A 173 -7.93 -22.87 9.55
C ILE A 173 -8.07 -23.66 10.85
N ALA A 174 -8.63 -23.06 11.88
CA ALA A 174 -8.79 -23.70 13.19
C ALA A 174 -9.77 -24.87 13.17
N THR A 175 -10.80 -24.82 12.32
CA THR A 175 -11.87 -25.85 12.28
C THR A 175 -11.67 -26.91 11.19
N ALA A 176 -11.15 -26.51 10.04
CA ALA A 176 -11.06 -27.37 8.85
C ALA A 176 -9.64 -27.47 8.25
N GLY A 177 -8.71 -26.58 8.66
CA GLY A 177 -7.35 -26.54 8.16
C GLY A 177 -7.14 -25.60 6.96
N THR A 178 -5.86 -25.38 6.63
CA THR A 178 -5.43 -24.43 5.59
C THR A 178 -5.93 -24.78 4.18
N GLY A 179 -6.04 -26.07 3.88
CA GLY A 179 -6.48 -26.55 2.57
C GLY A 179 -7.90 -26.08 2.19
N TRP A 180 -8.81 -26.03 3.14
CA TRP A 180 -10.17 -25.54 2.90
C TRP A 180 -10.23 -24.04 2.67
N VAL A 181 -9.30 -23.27 3.23
CA VAL A 181 -9.17 -21.85 2.91
C VAL A 181 -8.80 -21.66 1.44
N PHE A 182 -7.86 -22.45 0.92
CA PHE A 182 -7.51 -22.41 -0.49
C PHE A 182 -8.68 -22.86 -1.39
N ALA A 183 -9.41 -23.90 -1.00
CA ALA A 183 -10.60 -24.35 -1.75
C ALA A 183 -11.67 -23.26 -1.82
N LEU A 184 -11.97 -22.59 -0.70
CA LEU A 184 -12.91 -21.47 -0.67
C LEU A 184 -12.41 -20.28 -1.51
N ASN A 185 -11.10 -19.97 -1.46
CA ASN A 185 -10.56 -18.91 -2.31
C ASN A 185 -10.63 -19.27 -3.81
N ALA A 186 -10.38 -20.51 -4.19
CA ALA A 186 -10.56 -20.96 -5.57
C ALA A 186 -12.01 -20.73 -6.04
N ALA A 187 -13.00 -21.00 -5.18
CA ALA A 187 -14.40 -20.68 -5.45
C ALA A 187 -14.67 -19.16 -5.53
N CYS A 188 -14.02 -18.35 -4.69
CA CYS A 188 -14.13 -16.89 -4.73
C CYS A 188 -13.68 -16.30 -6.08
N TYR A 189 -12.72 -16.89 -6.77
CA TYR A 189 -12.31 -16.48 -8.11
C TYR A 189 -13.36 -16.71 -9.19
N LEU A 190 -14.37 -17.56 -8.94
CA LEU A 190 -15.51 -17.70 -9.84
C LEU A 190 -16.35 -16.40 -9.88
N GLY A 191 -16.40 -15.64 -8.79
CA GLY A 191 -17.15 -14.39 -8.72
C GLY A 191 -16.76 -13.37 -9.81
N PRO A 192 -15.50 -12.89 -9.86
CA PRO A 192 -15.07 -11.99 -10.92
C PRO A 192 -15.07 -12.65 -12.30
N THR A 193 -14.80 -13.96 -12.43
CA THR A 193 -14.85 -14.67 -13.70
C THR A 193 -16.27 -14.64 -14.28
N ILE A 194 -17.27 -15.02 -13.50
CA ILE A 194 -18.69 -14.95 -13.90
C ILE A 194 -19.09 -13.50 -14.15
N GLY A 195 -18.69 -12.58 -13.27
CA GLY A 195 -18.95 -11.16 -13.46
C GLY A 195 -18.45 -10.64 -14.80
N LEU A 196 -17.20 -10.95 -15.16
CA LEU A 196 -16.61 -10.56 -16.44
C LEU A 196 -17.31 -11.19 -17.66
N LEU A 197 -17.82 -12.43 -17.53
CA LEU A 197 -18.59 -13.10 -18.58
C LEU A 197 -19.96 -12.46 -18.76
N LEU A 198 -20.64 -12.04 -17.69
CA LEU A 198 -21.95 -11.40 -17.71
C LEU A 198 -21.90 -9.94 -18.22
N LEU A 199 -20.73 -9.30 -18.23
CA LEU A 199 -20.56 -7.96 -18.78
C LEU A 199 -20.68 -8.01 -20.31
N ARG A 200 -21.60 -7.23 -20.86
CA ARG A 200 -21.76 -7.09 -22.31
C ARG A 200 -20.65 -6.19 -22.87
N PRO A 201 -19.95 -6.57 -23.93
CA PRO A 201 -18.93 -5.72 -24.55
C PRO A 201 -19.43 -4.33 -24.95
N ALA A 202 -20.73 -4.23 -25.31
CA ALA A 202 -21.38 -2.97 -25.69
C ALA A 202 -21.56 -2.00 -24.51
N ASP A 203 -21.55 -2.49 -23.26
CA ASP A 203 -21.69 -1.66 -22.06
C ASP A 203 -20.33 -1.14 -21.56
N LEU A 204 -19.24 -1.59 -22.16
CA LEU A 204 -17.88 -1.16 -21.81
C LEU A 204 -17.49 0.08 -22.63
N GLN A 205 -16.90 1.05 -21.98
CA GLN A 205 -16.35 2.23 -22.64
C GLN A 205 -14.86 1.97 -22.93
N PRO A 206 -14.49 1.65 -24.19
CA PRO A 206 -13.07 1.40 -24.49
C PRO A 206 -12.29 2.67 -24.20
N ALA A 207 -11.35 2.58 -23.28
CA ALA A 207 -10.41 3.68 -23.05
C ALA A 207 -9.59 3.89 -24.34
N PRO A 208 -9.35 5.15 -24.76
CA PRO A 208 -8.46 5.44 -25.87
C PRO A 208 -7.11 4.77 -25.61
N LEU A 209 -6.61 4.03 -26.60
CA LEU A 209 -5.27 3.44 -26.51
C LEU A 209 -4.28 4.56 -26.21
N ALA A 210 -3.62 4.49 -25.07
CA ALA A 210 -2.65 5.49 -24.68
C ALA A 210 -1.56 5.60 -25.75
N PRO A 211 -1.16 6.82 -26.20
CA PRO A 211 -0.06 7.00 -27.10
C PRO A 211 1.16 6.25 -26.56
N LYS A 212 2.03 5.70 -27.44
CA LYS A 212 3.25 4.97 -27.08
C LYS A 212 4.19 5.86 -26.23
N ALA A 213 3.77 6.22 -25.05
CA ALA A 213 4.63 6.87 -24.09
C ALA A 213 5.64 5.82 -23.62
N ARG A 214 6.88 5.90 -24.13
CA ARG A 214 8.00 5.19 -23.53
C ARG A 214 8.03 5.58 -22.05
N SER A 215 7.49 4.72 -21.20
CA SER A 215 7.56 4.87 -19.74
C SER A 215 9.03 4.71 -19.34
N SER A 216 9.79 5.78 -19.45
CA SER A 216 11.21 5.75 -19.10
C SER A 216 11.33 6.00 -17.58
N VAL A 217 11.55 4.93 -16.82
CA VAL A 217 11.96 5.01 -15.40
C VAL A 217 13.19 5.92 -15.27
N LEU A 218 14.07 5.91 -16.29
CA LEU A 218 15.25 6.77 -16.34
C LEU A 218 14.88 8.27 -16.39
N ALA A 219 13.78 8.62 -17.08
CA ALA A 219 13.29 10.01 -17.12
C ALA A 219 12.77 10.44 -15.75
N ALA A 220 12.03 9.57 -15.02
CA ALA A 220 11.62 9.83 -13.66
C ALA A 220 12.82 9.97 -12.71
N ALA A 221 13.80 9.07 -12.80
CA ALA A 221 15.01 9.15 -11.99
C ALA A 221 15.83 10.42 -12.27
N ARG A 222 15.90 10.86 -13.54
CA ARG A 222 16.57 12.12 -13.91
C ARG A 222 15.83 13.34 -13.35
N TYR A 223 14.50 13.37 -13.45
CA TYR A 223 13.67 14.43 -12.87
C TYR A 223 13.86 14.53 -11.35
N LEU A 224 13.92 13.41 -10.66
CA LEU A 224 14.07 13.35 -9.22
C LEU A 224 15.43 13.87 -8.72
N ARG A 225 16.49 13.83 -9.54
CA ARG A 225 17.79 14.41 -9.16
C ARG A 225 17.69 15.90 -8.82
N GLY A 226 16.77 16.63 -9.46
CA GLY A 226 16.48 18.03 -9.15
C GLY A 226 15.50 18.26 -8.00
N ARG A 227 14.90 17.21 -7.43
CA ARG A 227 13.84 17.28 -6.43
C ARG A 227 14.17 16.45 -5.19
N PRO A 228 15.11 16.90 -4.37
CA PRO A 228 15.57 16.14 -3.19
C PRO A 228 14.47 15.91 -2.15
N ASP A 229 13.48 16.77 -2.04
CA ASP A 229 12.28 16.60 -1.22
C ASP A 229 11.49 15.35 -1.56
N VAL A 230 11.26 15.10 -2.85
CA VAL A 230 10.59 13.90 -3.36
C VAL A 230 11.48 12.66 -3.21
N CYS A 231 12.79 12.79 -3.50
CA CYS A 231 13.75 11.70 -3.34
C CYS A 231 13.79 11.17 -1.91
N TRP A 232 13.84 12.05 -0.91
CA TRP A 232 13.84 11.65 0.50
C TRP A 232 12.54 10.93 0.91
N THR A 233 11.41 11.41 0.39
CA THR A 233 10.12 10.72 0.64
C THR A 233 10.10 9.32 0.03
N ILE A 234 10.59 9.16 -1.21
CA ILE A 234 10.69 7.86 -1.89
C ILE A 234 11.67 6.94 -1.15
N PHE A 235 12.81 7.46 -0.69
CA PHE A 235 13.78 6.71 0.12
C PHE A 235 13.14 6.17 1.42
N LEU A 236 12.42 7.03 2.15
CA LEU A 236 11.76 6.64 3.39
C LEU A 236 10.69 5.57 3.15
N VAL A 237 9.89 5.73 2.09
CA VAL A 237 8.90 4.73 1.67
C VAL A 237 9.56 3.42 1.27
N GLY A 238 10.73 3.49 0.63
CA GLY A 238 11.54 2.31 0.32
C GLY A 238 12.02 1.58 1.57
N MET A 239 12.48 2.31 2.59
CA MET A 239 12.86 1.71 3.88
C MET A 239 11.67 1.04 4.57
N LEU A 240 10.50 1.71 4.56
CA LEU A 240 9.26 1.14 5.09
C LEU A 240 8.86 -0.12 4.33
N GLY A 241 8.82 -0.09 2.99
CA GLY A 241 8.40 -1.23 2.16
C GLY A 241 9.35 -2.41 2.24
N THR A 242 10.67 -2.15 2.28
CA THR A 242 11.68 -3.21 2.30
C THR A 242 11.78 -3.88 3.67
N PHE A 243 11.77 -3.10 4.76
CA PHE A 243 12.06 -3.63 6.09
C PHE A 243 10.87 -3.53 7.06
N GLY A 244 10.09 -2.44 7.01
CA GLY A 244 9.04 -2.16 8.00
C GLY A 244 7.79 -3.02 7.81
N LEU A 245 7.40 -3.32 6.58
CA LEU A 245 6.10 -3.93 6.26
C LEU A 245 6.15 -5.47 6.10
N ASN A 246 7.15 -6.12 6.69
CA ASN A 246 7.26 -7.59 6.67
C ASN A 246 6.37 -8.26 7.73
N PHE A 247 5.14 -7.76 7.91
CA PHE A 247 4.18 -8.26 8.88
C PHE A 247 3.92 -9.77 8.79
N PRO A 248 3.74 -10.39 7.59
CA PRO A 248 3.54 -11.82 7.49
C PRO A 248 4.61 -12.63 8.22
N ILE A 249 5.87 -12.24 8.09
CA ILE A 249 7.02 -12.95 8.68
C ILE A 249 7.02 -12.78 10.20
N VAL A 250 7.01 -11.52 10.65
CA VAL A 250 7.18 -11.25 12.08
C VAL A 250 5.94 -11.59 12.90
N LEU A 251 4.72 -11.39 12.38
CA LEU A 251 3.49 -11.71 13.11
C LEU A 251 3.25 -13.21 13.19
N THR A 252 3.58 -14.00 12.15
CA THR A 252 3.53 -15.47 12.20
C THR A 252 4.48 -16.00 13.26
N ALA A 253 5.73 -15.50 13.27
CA ALA A 253 6.72 -15.87 14.27
C ALA A 253 6.32 -15.43 15.68
N MET A 254 5.81 -14.21 15.86
CA MET A 254 5.32 -13.71 17.16
C MET A 254 4.16 -14.55 17.66
N ALA A 255 3.18 -14.89 16.80
CA ALA A 255 2.06 -15.73 17.18
C ALA A 255 2.52 -17.09 17.72
N LYS A 256 3.43 -17.77 17.01
CA LYS A 256 3.86 -19.13 17.37
C LYS A 256 4.93 -19.12 18.44
N SER A 257 6.03 -18.38 18.24
CA SER A 257 7.24 -18.51 19.06
C SER A 257 7.26 -17.61 20.29
N ALA A 258 6.64 -16.40 20.21
CA ALA A 258 6.66 -15.47 21.33
C ALA A 258 5.45 -15.64 22.28
N PHE A 259 4.28 -15.94 21.72
CA PHE A 259 3.04 -16.06 22.49
C PHE A 259 2.48 -17.50 22.56
N GLY A 260 3.15 -18.50 21.96
CA GLY A 260 2.73 -19.92 22.02
C GLY A 260 1.37 -20.19 21.38
N GLY A 261 0.92 -19.29 20.49
CA GLY A 261 -0.38 -19.35 19.85
C GLY A 261 -0.41 -20.22 18.60
N ASN A 262 -1.50 -20.12 17.87
CA ASN A 262 -1.81 -20.87 16.66
C ASN A 262 -2.23 -19.95 15.51
N ALA A 263 -2.75 -20.53 14.41
CA ALA A 263 -3.23 -19.76 13.26
C ALA A 263 -4.30 -18.72 13.62
N SER A 264 -5.16 -19.00 14.60
CA SER A 264 -6.17 -18.04 15.08
C SER A 264 -5.51 -16.82 15.74
N THR A 265 -4.41 -17.02 16.48
CA THR A 265 -3.62 -15.93 17.07
C THR A 265 -2.99 -15.05 15.96
N TYR A 266 -2.42 -15.70 14.93
CA TYR A 266 -1.88 -14.97 13.77
C TYR A 266 -2.98 -14.17 13.03
N GLY A 267 -4.13 -14.79 12.82
CA GLY A 267 -5.29 -14.11 12.24
C GLY A 267 -5.78 -12.94 13.09
N LEU A 268 -5.86 -13.12 14.42
CA LEU A 268 -6.20 -12.04 15.35
C LEU A 268 -5.24 -10.85 15.19
N PHE A 269 -3.94 -11.08 15.08
CA PHE A 269 -2.95 -10.02 14.86
C PHE A 269 -3.24 -9.22 13.59
N ASN A 270 -3.58 -9.92 12.49
CA ASN A 270 -3.91 -9.29 11.22
C ASN A 270 -5.24 -8.49 11.29
N ILE A 271 -6.25 -9.00 11.99
CA ILE A 271 -7.52 -8.29 12.22
C ILE A 271 -7.26 -6.99 13.00
N VAL A 272 -6.53 -7.08 14.10
CA VAL A 272 -6.25 -5.96 15.00
C VAL A 272 -5.42 -4.88 14.29
N LEU A 273 -4.39 -5.28 13.54
CA LEU A 273 -3.61 -4.40 12.67
C LEU A 273 -4.50 -3.75 11.60
N GLY A 274 -5.44 -4.52 11.03
CA GLY A 274 -6.41 -4.06 10.03
C GLY A 274 -7.38 -3.03 10.60
N VAL A 275 -7.90 -3.21 11.83
CA VAL A 275 -8.74 -2.23 12.53
C VAL A 275 -8.01 -0.90 12.69
N GLY A 276 -6.77 -0.93 13.16
CA GLY A 276 -5.93 0.26 13.25
C GLY A 276 -5.75 0.94 11.89
N SER A 277 -5.46 0.15 10.84
CA SER A 277 -5.30 0.67 9.48
C SER A 277 -6.59 1.31 8.93
N ALA A 278 -7.75 0.71 9.20
CA ALA A 278 -9.04 1.27 8.78
C ALA A 278 -9.32 2.63 9.44
N ALA A 279 -9.05 2.75 10.75
CA ALA A 279 -9.15 4.02 11.47
C ALA A 279 -8.19 5.08 10.90
N GLY A 280 -6.94 4.67 10.58
CA GLY A 280 -5.95 5.54 9.93
C GLY A 280 -6.37 6.01 8.55
N ALA A 281 -7.07 5.17 7.75
CA ALA A 281 -7.59 5.54 6.44
C ALA A 281 -8.63 6.65 6.52
N VAL A 282 -9.53 6.58 7.49
CA VAL A 282 -10.57 7.61 7.70
C VAL A 282 -9.93 8.96 8.03
N LEU A 283 -8.94 8.99 8.92
CA LEU A 283 -8.25 10.21 9.28
C LEU A 283 -7.43 10.79 8.12
N ALA A 284 -6.73 9.93 7.37
CA ALA A 284 -5.90 10.36 6.24
C ALA A 284 -6.73 11.06 5.15
N GLY A 285 -8.00 10.67 4.97
CA GLY A 285 -8.94 11.29 4.01
C GLY A 285 -9.38 12.71 4.39
N ALA A 286 -9.27 13.11 5.66
CA ALA A 286 -9.71 14.40 6.18
C ALA A 286 -8.57 15.46 6.20
N GLY A 287 -7.34 15.11 5.86
CA GLY A 287 -6.15 15.94 6.09
C GLY A 287 -5.84 16.96 5.00
N THR A 288 -5.20 18.06 5.41
CA THR A 288 -4.56 19.05 4.54
C THR A 288 -3.24 18.50 3.95
N ARG A 289 -2.64 19.26 2.99
CA ARG A 289 -1.37 18.88 2.33
C ARG A 289 -0.31 18.47 3.35
N PRO A 290 0.17 17.22 3.32
CA PRO A 290 1.13 16.76 4.31
C PRO A 290 2.51 17.41 4.10
N GLY A 291 3.03 18.07 5.12
CA GLY A 291 4.39 18.58 5.10
C GLY A 291 5.41 17.45 5.33
N THR A 292 6.62 17.62 4.82
CA THR A 292 7.73 16.64 4.96
C THR A 292 7.97 16.26 6.42
N ARG A 293 7.85 17.23 7.36
CA ARG A 293 8.02 16.95 8.80
C ARG A 293 6.99 15.94 9.32
N ALA A 294 5.74 16.06 8.91
CA ALA A 294 4.69 15.15 9.34
C ALA A 294 4.93 13.71 8.85
N ILE A 295 5.44 13.54 7.62
CA ILE A 295 5.80 12.23 7.07
C ILE A 295 6.94 11.60 7.86
N VAL A 296 7.99 12.38 8.14
CA VAL A 296 9.13 11.90 8.95
C VAL A 296 8.68 11.51 10.35
N THR A 297 7.85 12.34 10.99
CA THR A 297 7.35 12.08 12.35
C THR A 297 6.49 10.82 12.40
N THR A 298 5.56 10.65 11.45
CA THR A 298 4.70 9.46 11.40
C THR A 298 5.50 8.18 11.10
N ALA A 299 6.51 8.25 10.23
CA ALA A 299 7.40 7.12 9.97
C ALA A 299 8.26 6.76 11.19
N ALA A 300 8.78 7.76 11.91
CA ALA A 300 9.51 7.54 13.15
C ALA A 300 8.62 6.91 14.24
N ILE A 301 7.40 7.43 14.42
CA ILE A 301 6.43 6.87 15.37
C ILE A 301 6.09 5.43 15.00
N PHE A 302 5.88 5.12 13.71
CA PHE A 302 5.63 3.76 13.26
C PHE A 302 6.78 2.81 13.63
N GLY A 303 8.03 3.22 13.32
CA GLY A 303 9.21 2.41 13.65
C GLY A 303 9.40 2.21 15.16
N ILE A 304 9.16 3.25 15.97
CA ILE A 304 9.22 3.18 17.43
C ILE A 304 8.12 2.25 17.97
N LEU A 305 6.88 2.38 17.50
CA LEU A 305 5.77 1.50 17.90
C LEU A 305 6.08 0.05 17.59
N GLN A 306 6.64 -0.23 16.41
CA GLN A 306 7.01 -1.59 16.00
C GLN A 306 8.16 -2.14 16.86
N ALA A 307 9.17 -1.33 17.16
CA ALA A 307 10.24 -1.71 18.07
C ALA A 307 9.74 -1.94 19.51
N THR A 308 8.81 -1.12 19.98
CA THR A 308 8.17 -1.29 21.30
C THR A 308 7.31 -2.55 21.33
N ALA A 309 6.56 -2.84 20.27
CA ALA A 309 5.75 -4.06 20.17
C ALA A 309 6.61 -5.34 20.21
N ALA A 310 7.85 -5.29 19.72
CA ALA A 310 8.79 -6.39 19.87
C ALA A 310 9.10 -6.73 21.34
N LEU A 311 9.01 -5.75 22.23
CA LEU A 311 9.30 -5.87 23.66
C LEU A 311 8.03 -6.07 24.52
N ALA A 312 6.85 -6.18 23.92
CA ALA A 312 5.60 -6.36 24.63
C ALA A 312 5.67 -7.56 25.59
N PRO A 313 5.35 -7.35 26.89
CA PRO A 313 5.45 -8.42 27.91
C PRO A 313 4.34 -9.47 27.76
N ASP A 314 3.17 -9.05 27.32
CA ASP A 314 1.96 -9.86 27.22
C ASP A 314 1.19 -9.60 25.92
N LEU A 315 0.23 -10.49 25.64
CA LEU A 315 -0.58 -10.45 24.43
C LEU A 315 -1.44 -9.19 24.35
N ALA A 316 -2.01 -8.72 25.46
CA ALA A 316 -2.91 -7.57 25.48
C ALA A 316 -2.17 -6.28 25.09
N THR A 317 -0.99 -6.05 25.68
CA THR A 317 -0.10 -4.93 25.32
C THR A 317 0.30 -5.00 23.84
N PHE A 318 0.63 -6.20 23.34
CA PHE A 318 0.97 -6.40 21.94
C PHE A 318 -0.18 -6.01 21.00
N LEU A 319 -1.43 -6.44 21.32
CA LEU A 319 -2.61 -6.13 20.51
C LEU A 319 -2.89 -4.61 20.46
N VAL A 320 -2.76 -3.91 21.59
CA VAL A 320 -2.92 -2.44 21.64
C VAL A 320 -1.89 -1.76 20.76
N LEU A 321 -0.64 -2.19 20.82
CA LEU A 321 0.43 -1.65 19.97
C LEU A 321 0.20 -1.96 18.49
N LEU A 322 -0.37 -3.12 18.13
CA LEU A 322 -0.74 -3.44 16.76
C LEU A 322 -1.81 -2.50 16.20
N ILE A 323 -2.81 -2.10 17.00
CA ILE A 323 -3.81 -1.10 16.59
C ILE A 323 -3.10 0.22 16.25
N ALA A 324 -2.27 0.71 17.16
CA ALA A 324 -1.52 1.95 16.96
C ALA A 324 -0.59 1.87 15.74
N MET A 325 0.11 0.74 15.55
CA MET A 325 0.95 0.49 14.38
C MET A 325 0.16 0.53 13.08
N GLY A 326 -0.97 -0.17 13.00
CA GLY A 326 -1.84 -0.19 11.83
C GLY A 326 -2.31 1.22 11.46
N PHE A 327 -2.76 1.98 12.46
CA PHE A 327 -3.20 3.36 12.31
C PHE A 327 -2.09 4.26 11.75
N VAL A 328 -0.94 4.32 12.42
CA VAL A 328 0.18 5.19 12.02
C VAL A 328 0.75 4.77 10.68
N ASN A 329 0.85 3.47 10.42
CA ASN A 329 1.31 2.95 9.13
C ASN A 329 0.47 3.47 7.96
N LEU A 330 -0.86 3.37 8.05
CA LEU A 330 -1.70 3.80 6.94
C LEU A 330 -1.70 5.32 6.77
N VAL A 331 -1.71 6.08 7.86
CA VAL A 331 -1.56 7.54 7.82
C VAL A 331 -0.25 7.92 7.15
N CYS A 332 0.88 7.30 7.54
CA CYS A 332 2.18 7.56 6.94
C CYS A 332 2.21 7.27 5.44
N GLN A 333 1.70 6.11 5.01
CA GLN A 333 1.63 5.74 3.60
C GLN A 333 0.76 6.71 2.78
N ALA A 334 -0.41 7.08 3.30
CA ALA A 334 -1.31 8.03 2.64
C ALA A 334 -0.67 9.41 2.50
N MET A 335 -0.02 9.90 3.55
CA MET A 335 0.69 11.18 3.56
C MET A 335 1.87 11.19 2.58
N ALA A 336 2.68 10.12 2.57
CA ALA A 336 3.80 10.00 1.66
C ALA A 336 3.34 9.94 0.20
N ASN A 337 2.31 9.16 -0.09
CA ASN A 337 1.71 9.04 -1.43
C ASN A 337 1.16 10.39 -1.91
N ALA A 338 0.36 11.08 -1.08
CA ALA A 338 -0.19 12.40 -1.39
C ALA A 338 0.90 13.44 -1.60
N SER A 339 1.94 13.45 -0.74
CA SER A 339 3.06 14.39 -0.85
C SER A 339 3.78 14.26 -2.20
N VAL A 340 4.09 13.02 -2.63
CA VAL A 340 4.75 12.80 -3.92
C VAL A 340 3.83 13.20 -5.07
N GLN A 341 2.54 12.83 -5.03
CA GLN A 341 1.59 13.19 -6.10
C GLN A 341 1.40 14.70 -6.26
N LEU A 342 1.36 15.45 -5.16
CA LEU A 342 1.17 16.89 -5.17
C LEU A 342 2.44 17.69 -5.49
N ALA A 343 3.62 17.09 -5.24
CA ALA A 343 4.91 17.73 -5.48
C ALA A 343 5.41 17.58 -6.93
N VAL A 344 4.84 16.65 -7.71
CA VAL A 344 5.33 16.31 -9.05
C VAL A 344 4.44 16.89 -10.13
N ASP A 345 5.05 17.44 -11.19
CA ASP A 345 4.36 18.03 -12.34
C ASP A 345 3.43 17.00 -13.02
N PRO A 346 2.23 17.43 -13.47
CA PRO A 346 1.21 16.54 -14.05
C PRO A 346 1.74 15.64 -15.17
N GLU A 347 2.62 16.16 -16.02
CA GLU A 347 3.15 15.49 -17.21
C GLU A 347 4.04 14.27 -16.87
N ILE A 348 4.76 14.31 -15.74
CA ILE A 348 5.68 13.24 -15.33
C ILE A 348 5.18 12.46 -14.12
N ARG A 349 4.07 12.89 -13.50
CA ARG A 349 3.50 12.32 -12.26
C ARG A 349 3.33 10.81 -12.36
N GLY A 350 2.77 10.30 -13.44
CA GLY A 350 2.57 8.86 -13.63
C GLY A 350 3.87 8.05 -13.59
N ARG A 351 4.95 8.61 -14.15
CA ARG A 351 6.29 7.95 -14.17
C ARG A 351 6.93 7.96 -12.78
N VAL A 352 6.82 9.06 -12.05
CA VAL A 352 7.34 9.17 -10.68
C VAL A 352 6.54 8.27 -9.73
N MET A 353 5.22 8.20 -9.88
CA MET A 353 4.38 7.27 -9.10
C MET A 353 4.66 5.81 -9.42
N GLY A 354 4.99 5.48 -10.67
CA GLY A 354 5.48 4.16 -11.05
C GLY A 354 6.79 3.80 -10.34
N LEU A 355 7.75 4.74 -10.28
CA LEU A 355 9.00 4.54 -9.53
C LEU A 355 8.75 4.45 -8.02
N TYR A 356 7.86 5.27 -7.47
CA TYR A 356 7.41 5.19 -6.06
C TYR A 356 6.90 3.79 -5.72
N MET A 357 5.99 3.25 -6.53
CA MET A 357 5.44 1.90 -6.33
C MET A 357 6.49 0.81 -6.51
N LEU A 358 7.40 0.97 -7.47
CA LEU A 358 8.52 0.05 -7.69
C LEU A 358 9.44 -0.01 -6.48
N VAL A 359 9.76 1.12 -5.86
CA VAL A 359 10.60 1.19 -4.65
C VAL A 359 9.84 0.63 -3.45
N PHE A 360 8.56 0.96 -3.32
CA PHE A 360 7.73 0.55 -2.20
C PHE A 360 7.50 -0.96 -2.13
N ILE A 361 7.06 -1.56 -3.25
CA ILE A 361 6.75 -3.00 -3.34
C ILE A 361 7.99 -3.79 -3.71
N GLY A 362 8.83 -3.26 -4.60
CA GLY A 362 10.01 -3.93 -5.13
C GLY A 362 11.13 -4.13 -4.10
N GLY A 363 11.05 -3.49 -2.94
CA GLY A 363 11.93 -3.78 -1.81
C GLY A 363 11.61 -5.10 -1.09
N THR A 364 10.36 -5.57 -1.16
CA THR A 364 9.90 -6.79 -0.46
C THR A 364 10.70 -8.05 -0.84
N PRO A 365 10.98 -8.35 -2.14
CA PRO A 365 11.79 -9.51 -2.51
C PRO A 365 13.19 -9.53 -1.89
N ILE A 366 13.72 -8.37 -1.53
CA ILE A 366 15.03 -8.24 -0.88
C ILE A 366 14.88 -8.28 0.64
N GLY A 367 13.97 -7.48 1.18
CA GLY A 367 13.79 -7.31 2.62
C GLY A 367 13.20 -8.54 3.30
N ALA A 368 12.24 -9.21 2.66
CA ALA A 368 11.53 -10.32 3.28
C ALA A 368 12.45 -11.54 3.61
N PRO A 369 13.34 -12.01 2.71
CA PRO A 369 14.28 -13.07 3.08
C PRO A 369 15.27 -12.65 4.18
N ILE A 370 15.72 -11.38 4.18
CA ILE A 370 16.62 -10.84 5.20
C ILE A 370 15.93 -10.84 6.57
N ILE A 371 14.73 -10.27 6.67
CA ILE A 371 13.95 -10.25 7.90
C ILE A 371 13.59 -11.67 8.33
N GLY A 372 13.25 -12.56 7.39
CA GLY A 372 13.00 -13.96 7.65
C GLY A 372 14.22 -14.66 8.28
N ALA A 373 15.42 -14.45 7.72
CA ALA A 373 16.66 -15.01 8.26
C ALA A 373 16.95 -14.46 9.67
N VAL A 374 16.84 -13.14 9.86
CA VAL A 374 17.00 -12.53 11.20
C VAL A 374 16.00 -13.14 12.19
N THR A 375 14.74 -13.27 11.80
CA THR A 375 13.70 -13.84 12.66
C THR A 375 13.94 -15.30 13.00
N THR A 376 14.44 -16.09 12.05
CA THR A 376 14.74 -17.53 12.25
C THR A 376 15.95 -17.72 13.18
N HIS A 377 17.02 -16.93 12.99
CA HIS A 377 18.26 -17.12 13.75
C HIS A 377 18.26 -16.42 15.12
N TYR A 378 17.62 -15.26 15.23
CA TYR A 378 17.65 -14.41 16.43
C TYR A 378 16.30 -14.32 17.16
N GLY A 379 15.27 -14.99 16.64
CA GLY A 379 13.94 -15.05 17.24
C GLY A 379 12.97 -13.96 16.76
N ALA A 380 11.68 -14.20 17.01
CA ALA A 380 10.56 -13.38 16.54
C ALA A 380 10.64 -11.90 17.01
N ARG A 381 11.00 -11.70 18.28
CA ARG A 381 11.15 -10.36 18.88
C ARG A 381 12.25 -9.56 18.22
N THR A 382 13.40 -10.17 17.94
CA THR A 382 14.53 -9.52 17.25
C THR A 382 14.15 -9.16 15.80
N GLY A 383 13.47 -10.06 15.07
CA GLY A 383 12.97 -9.77 13.74
C GLY A 383 12.05 -8.56 13.71
N MET A 384 11.10 -8.49 14.66
CA MET A 384 10.17 -7.38 14.78
C MET A 384 10.88 -6.06 15.19
N LEU A 385 11.86 -6.14 16.09
CA LEU A 385 12.68 -5.01 16.49
C LEU A 385 13.43 -4.40 15.30
N VAL A 386 14.06 -5.25 14.48
CA VAL A 386 14.79 -4.81 13.27
C VAL A 386 13.85 -4.15 12.27
N CYS A 387 12.64 -4.71 12.08
CA CYS A 387 11.60 -4.11 11.25
C CYS A 387 11.17 -2.71 11.72
N GLY A 388 11.24 -2.42 13.02
CA GLY A 388 10.94 -1.10 13.58
C GLY A 388 12.13 -0.14 13.53
N VAL A 389 13.32 -0.61 13.93
CA VAL A 389 14.53 0.22 14.06
C VAL A 389 15.01 0.74 12.70
N ILE A 390 15.01 -0.08 11.65
CA ILE A 390 15.50 0.34 10.34
C ILE A 390 14.67 1.51 9.75
N PRO A 391 13.33 1.46 9.69
CA PRO A 391 12.54 2.61 9.26
C PRO A 391 12.65 3.83 10.18
N ALA A 392 12.78 3.64 11.50
CA ALA A 392 13.00 4.73 12.44
C ALA A 392 14.34 5.44 12.17
N LEU A 393 15.41 4.69 11.91
CA LEU A 393 16.70 5.25 11.50
C LEU A 393 16.61 5.96 10.16
N GLY A 394 15.89 5.39 9.18
CA GLY A 394 15.60 6.04 7.89
C GLY A 394 14.90 7.39 8.09
N ALA A 395 13.91 7.44 8.98
CA ALA A 395 13.21 8.67 9.33
C ALA A 395 14.17 9.69 10.02
N ALA A 396 15.03 9.24 10.92
CA ALA A 396 16.03 10.09 11.57
C ALA A 396 17.04 10.69 10.57
N VAL A 397 17.53 9.88 9.63
CA VAL A 397 18.43 10.34 8.54
C VAL A 397 17.72 11.41 7.70
N MET A 398 16.48 11.19 7.31
CA MET A 398 15.68 12.16 6.57
C MET A 398 15.45 13.44 7.39
N ALA A 399 15.16 13.32 8.70
CA ALA A 399 14.99 14.47 9.60
C ALA A 399 16.24 15.37 9.61
N VAL A 400 17.42 14.75 9.75
CA VAL A 400 18.71 15.47 9.75
C VAL A 400 18.96 16.14 8.39
N ALA A 401 18.71 15.44 7.28
CA ALA A 401 18.88 15.99 5.93
C ALA A 401 18.00 17.21 5.70
N VAL A 402 16.71 17.13 6.09
CA VAL A 402 15.74 18.23 5.97
C VAL A 402 16.14 19.41 6.88
N ALA A 403 16.57 19.15 8.12
CA ALA A 403 17.01 20.17 9.06
C ALA A 403 18.24 20.94 8.54
N ARG A 404 19.24 20.23 7.99
CA ARG A 404 20.44 20.83 7.38
C ARG A 404 20.07 21.76 6.21
N LYS A 405 19.17 21.29 5.30
CA LYS A 405 18.71 22.11 4.17
C LYS A 405 18.00 23.38 4.63
N THR A 406 17.11 23.27 5.62
CA THR A 406 16.39 24.42 6.18
C THR A 406 17.36 25.44 6.82
N ARG A 407 18.40 24.93 7.53
CA ARG A 407 19.42 25.78 8.11
C ARG A 407 20.25 26.52 7.07
N GLN A 408 20.67 25.82 5.99
CA GLN A 408 21.39 26.43 4.89
C GLN A 408 20.55 27.51 4.17
N GLN A 409 19.27 27.27 3.95
CA GLN A 409 18.36 28.25 3.35
C GLN A 409 18.15 29.49 4.25
N LYS A 410 18.11 29.30 5.57
CA LYS A 410 18.04 30.44 6.52
C LYS A 410 19.32 31.26 6.52
N LEU A 411 20.48 30.60 6.42
CA LEU A 411 21.80 31.29 6.36
C LEU A 411 22.04 31.97 5.01
N ALA A 412 21.47 31.44 3.93
CA ALA A 412 21.55 32.01 2.58
C ALA A 412 20.55 33.14 2.32
N ARG A 413 19.59 33.39 3.23
CA ARG A 413 18.74 34.59 3.13
C ARG A 413 19.59 35.80 3.42
N PRO A 414 19.75 36.74 2.47
CA PRO A 414 20.41 38.00 2.76
C PRO A 414 19.68 38.67 3.94
N LEU A 415 20.42 39.16 4.90
CA LEU A 415 19.87 40.04 5.93
C LEU A 415 19.14 41.18 5.17
N PRO A 416 17.94 41.57 5.59
CA PRO A 416 17.31 42.74 5.03
C PRO A 416 18.33 43.87 5.08
N ALA A 417 18.67 44.41 3.92
CA ALA A 417 19.65 45.48 3.86
C ALA A 417 19.14 46.59 4.77
N SER A 418 19.93 46.97 5.74
CA SER A 418 19.59 48.01 6.72
C SER A 418 19.21 49.34 6.07
N TRP A 419 19.61 49.58 4.81
CA TRP A 419 19.23 50.73 4.00
C TRP A 419 17.81 50.69 3.47
N GLU A 420 17.21 49.48 3.21
CA GLU A 420 15.77 49.37 2.81
C GLU A 420 14.85 49.73 4.00
N LEU A 421 15.26 49.54 5.24
CA LEU A 421 14.55 50.00 6.42
C LEU A 421 14.69 51.54 6.60
N LEU A 422 15.78 52.13 6.12
CA LEU A 422 16.02 53.59 6.18
C LEU A 422 15.24 54.32 5.05
N GLU A 423 15.05 53.69 3.88
CA GLU A 423 14.21 54.24 2.81
C GLU A 423 12.71 54.21 3.16
N SER A 424 12.29 53.33 4.04
CA SER A 424 10.88 53.29 4.51
C SER A 424 10.56 54.33 5.57
N VAL A 425 11.59 54.99 6.14
CA VAL A 425 11.42 56.14 7.02
C VAL A 425 11.24 57.38 6.17
N ASN A 426 9.96 57.80 6.03
CA ASN A 426 9.62 59.02 5.34
C ASN A 426 10.16 60.24 6.10
N TRP A 427 11.32 60.77 5.68
CA TRP A 427 11.96 61.93 6.28
C TRP A 427 11.25 63.29 5.97
N ASP A 428 10.19 63.25 5.14
CA ASP A 428 9.46 64.42 4.72
C ASP A 428 8.24 64.77 5.61
N THR A 429 8.13 64.18 6.79
CA THR A 429 7.16 64.67 7.78
C THR A 429 7.77 65.83 8.53
N PRO A 430 7.25 67.08 8.39
CA PRO A 430 7.69 68.17 9.21
C PRO A 430 7.38 67.86 10.67
N VAL A 431 8.38 68.06 11.53
CA VAL A 431 8.21 67.99 12.99
C VAL A 431 7.53 69.28 13.43
N ASP A 432 6.22 69.32 13.18
CA ASP A 432 5.34 70.35 13.75
C ASP A 432 4.45 69.69 14.79
N ASP A 433 4.99 69.53 16.00
CA ASP A 433 4.08 69.51 17.14
C ASP A 433 4.84 70.07 18.38
N PRO A 434 4.37 71.19 18.93
CA PRO A 434 5.00 71.79 20.10
C PRO A 434 4.62 70.98 21.34
N LEU A 435 5.63 70.66 22.15
CA LEU A 435 5.52 70.04 23.46
C LEU A 435 4.38 70.66 24.29
N PRO A 436 3.45 69.89 24.85
CA PRO A 436 2.48 70.44 25.79
C PRO A 436 3.20 70.87 27.05
N ARG A 437 3.22 72.14 27.34
CA ARG A 437 3.51 72.70 28.64
C ARG A 437 2.35 72.40 29.55
N THR A 438 2.56 71.49 30.47
CA THR A 438 1.71 71.44 31.65
C THR A 438 2.57 71.29 32.91
N CYS A 439 2.22 72.07 33.86
CA CYS A 439 2.73 72.22 35.23
C CYS A 439 2.71 70.95 36.04
#